data_7a2ea58bf05fd09d48b1070a728b79ea
#
_entry.id   7a2ea58bf05fd09d48b1070a728b79ea
#
_cell.length_a   1.000
_cell.length_b   1.000
_cell.length_c   1.000
_cell.angle_alpha   90.00
_cell.angle_beta   90.00
_cell.angle_gamma   90.00
#
_symmetry.space_group_name_H-M   'P 1'
#
loop_
_entity.id
_entity.type
_entity.pdbx_description
1 polymer ?
#
loop_
_entity_poly.entity_id
_entity_poly.type
_entity_poly.pdbx_seq_one_letter_code
_entity_poly.pdbx_strand_id
1 'polypeptide(L)'
;LLNELFRNVKSAHQHGMKPQNDVLKVQVKLNESELALRKADNALRLAGMNLCHYIGRPLTAGIDISDEFPEVEQEWKTQVADISARPEYGILNKQIAMAEQQVKLNRSELLPRVGVKGSYDYFHGLEINDETLMKKGSFSVFLNVSVPLFHFGERMNKVRSAKVKLEQTRLEQENANEKMLLELTQATNNLDEARLECELSERSLEQAEENMKVSGKQYEVGLETLSDYLEAQVMWQQAYQTKVD
;
A
#
# COMPACT_ATOMS: atom_id res chain seq x y z
N LEU A 1 -12.33 -0.19 38.53
CA LEU A 1 -11.33 -1.12 39.10
C LEU A 1 -10.25 -0.35 39.89
N LEU A 2 -9.35 0.45 39.26
CA LEU A 2 -8.26 1.16 39.94
C LEU A 2 -8.74 2.17 41.01
N ASN A 3 -9.85 2.87 40.79
CA ASN A 3 -10.46 3.73 41.79
C ASN A 3 -10.97 2.97 43.02
N GLU A 4 -11.53 1.79 42.83
CA GLU A 4 -11.96 0.91 43.93
C GLU A 4 -10.75 0.36 44.69
N LEU A 5 -9.73 -0.14 43.95
CA LEU A 5 -8.49 -0.61 44.54
C LEU A 5 -7.85 0.48 45.41
N PHE A 6 -7.78 1.73 44.91
CA PHE A 6 -7.25 2.86 45.66
C PHE A 6 -8.01 3.12 46.96
N ARG A 7 -9.36 3.11 46.89
CA ARG A 7 -10.22 3.30 48.07
C ARG A 7 -9.96 2.17 49.12
N ASN A 8 -9.91 0.91 48.67
CA ASN A 8 -9.71 -0.24 49.51
C ASN A 8 -8.33 -0.22 50.19
N VAL A 9 -7.25 0.03 49.44
CA VAL A 9 -5.90 0.11 49.96
C VAL A 9 -5.74 1.30 50.93
N LYS A 10 -6.34 2.44 50.60
CA LYS A 10 -6.34 3.64 51.48
C LYS A 10 -7.08 3.38 52.78
N SER A 11 -8.24 2.73 52.73
CA SER A 11 -9.01 2.31 53.92
C SER A 11 -8.21 1.32 54.76
N ALA A 12 -7.62 0.29 54.14
CA ALA A 12 -6.80 -0.70 54.85
C ALA A 12 -5.57 -0.07 55.52
N HIS A 13 -4.95 0.93 54.89
CA HIS A 13 -3.86 1.69 55.49
C HIS A 13 -4.32 2.48 56.72
N GLN A 14 -5.46 3.14 56.66
CA GLN A 14 -6.02 3.89 57.80
C GLN A 14 -6.29 3.00 59.01
N HIS A 15 -6.56 1.71 58.76
CA HIS A 15 -6.74 0.72 59.85
C HIS A 15 -5.44 -0.04 60.21
N GLY A 16 -4.27 0.41 59.70
CA GLY A 16 -2.96 -0.17 59.99
C GLY A 16 -2.69 -1.53 59.32
N MET A 17 -3.54 -1.98 58.41
CA MET A 17 -3.41 -3.29 57.73
C MET A 17 -2.50 -3.28 56.51
N LYS A 18 -2.27 -2.13 55.88
CA LYS A 18 -1.40 -1.98 54.71
C LYS A 18 -0.41 -0.82 54.90
N PRO A 19 0.80 -0.90 54.33
CA PRO A 19 1.81 0.16 54.41
C PRO A 19 1.43 1.36 53.54
N GLN A 20 1.93 2.54 53.85
CA GLN A 20 1.73 3.76 53.06
C GLN A 20 2.27 3.61 51.63
N ASN A 21 3.33 2.85 51.44
CA ASN A 21 3.93 2.60 50.12
C ASN A 21 2.92 1.98 49.12
N ASP A 22 2.04 1.10 49.59
CA ASP A 22 1.00 0.50 48.73
C ASP A 22 -0.02 1.55 48.28
N VAL A 23 -0.41 2.48 49.14
CA VAL A 23 -1.30 3.60 48.76
C VAL A 23 -0.65 4.44 47.70
N LEU A 24 0.63 4.79 47.83
CA LEU A 24 1.39 5.57 46.89
C LEU A 24 1.54 4.86 45.53
N LYS A 25 1.81 3.57 45.52
CA LYS A 25 1.89 2.76 44.26
C LYS A 25 0.57 2.80 43.49
N VAL A 26 -0.56 2.56 44.15
CA VAL A 26 -1.86 2.61 43.50
C VAL A 26 -2.22 4.01 43.01
N GLN A 27 -1.86 5.03 43.78
CA GLN A 27 -2.05 6.43 43.39
C GLN A 27 -1.30 6.79 42.11
N VAL A 28 -0.01 6.37 42.00
CA VAL A 28 0.77 6.59 40.77
C VAL A 28 0.11 5.90 39.58
N LYS A 29 -0.32 4.64 39.76
CA LYS A 29 -0.96 3.86 38.69
C LYS A 29 -2.30 4.46 38.26
N LEU A 30 -3.06 5.01 39.21
CA LEU A 30 -4.31 5.70 38.93
C LEU A 30 -4.04 6.97 38.08
N ASN A 31 -3.06 7.78 38.48
CA ASN A 31 -2.70 8.99 37.72
C ASN A 31 -2.24 8.67 36.29
N GLU A 32 -1.46 7.59 36.11
CA GLU A 32 -1.04 7.11 34.79
C GLU A 32 -2.24 6.71 33.93
N SER A 33 -3.19 5.96 34.52
CA SER A 33 -4.42 5.54 33.85
C SER A 33 -5.32 6.70 33.46
N GLU A 34 -5.47 7.70 34.33
CA GLU A 34 -6.25 8.92 34.04
C GLU A 34 -5.64 9.71 32.87
N LEU A 35 -4.31 9.82 32.83
CA LEU A 35 -3.61 10.45 31.71
C LEU A 35 -3.78 9.65 30.41
N ALA A 36 -3.66 8.31 30.48
CA ALA A 36 -3.85 7.43 29.33
C ALA A 36 -5.26 7.56 28.75
N LEU A 37 -6.29 7.57 29.62
CA LEU A 37 -7.68 7.77 29.21
C LEU A 37 -7.86 9.11 28.50
N ARG A 38 -7.33 10.20 29.04
CA ARG A 38 -7.40 11.53 28.40
C ARG A 38 -6.74 11.56 27.03
N LYS A 39 -5.59 10.88 26.90
CA LYS A 39 -4.90 10.76 25.60
C LYS A 39 -5.74 9.98 24.59
N ALA A 40 -6.35 8.88 25.01
CA ALA A 40 -7.23 8.06 24.17
C ALA A 40 -8.47 8.84 23.71
N ASP A 41 -9.14 9.54 24.61
CA ASP A 41 -10.30 10.42 24.28
C ASP A 41 -9.92 11.49 23.25
N ASN A 42 -8.76 12.13 23.43
CA ASN A 42 -8.28 13.13 22.49
C ASN A 42 -7.94 12.51 21.12
N ALA A 43 -7.31 11.32 21.11
CA ALA A 43 -7.01 10.60 19.87
C ALA A 43 -8.29 10.20 19.12
N LEU A 44 -9.29 9.67 19.84
CA LEU A 44 -10.58 9.31 19.26
C LEU A 44 -11.27 10.54 18.63
N ARG A 45 -11.29 11.66 19.37
CA ARG A 45 -11.88 12.90 18.85
C ARG A 45 -11.17 13.41 17.61
N LEU A 46 -9.83 13.40 17.59
CA LEU A 46 -9.04 13.82 16.43
C LEU A 46 -9.24 12.86 15.24
N ALA A 47 -9.30 11.57 15.48
CA ALA A 47 -9.58 10.58 14.44
C ALA A 47 -10.97 10.82 13.81
N GLY A 48 -11.99 11.07 14.64
CA GLY A 48 -13.33 11.42 14.17
C GLY A 48 -13.35 12.73 13.35
N MET A 49 -12.63 13.76 13.78
CA MET A 49 -12.49 15.01 13.01
C MET A 49 -11.78 14.77 11.67
N ASN A 50 -10.73 13.97 11.65
CA ASN A 50 -10.03 13.59 10.42
C ASN A 50 -10.96 12.85 9.46
N LEU A 51 -11.71 11.88 9.95
CA LEU A 51 -12.70 11.18 9.14
C LEU A 51 -13.74 12.14 8.56
N CYS A 52 -14.29 13.05 9.38
CA CYS A 52 -15.22 14.08 8.91
C CYS A 52 -14.60 14.95 7.80
N HIS A 53 -13.33 15.31 7.93
CA HIS A 53 -12.60 16.06 6.91
C HIS A 53 -12.54 15.31 5.58
N TYR A 54 -12.15 14.01 5.59
CA TYR A 54 -12.06 13.21 4.37
C TYR A 54 -13.40 12.94 3.69
N ILE A 55 -14.48 12.77 4.47
CA ILE A 55 -15.83 12.55 3.92
C ILE A 55 -16.59 13.86 3.64
N GLY A 56 -15.96 15.04 3.85
CA GLY A 56 -16.57 16.35 3.58
C GLY A 56 -17.70 16.75 4.53
N ARG A 57 -17.72 16.21 5.77
CA ARG A 57 -18.65 16.62 6.82
C ARG A 57 -18.06 17.71 7.72
N PRO A 58 -18.89 18.51 8.43
CA PRO A 58 -18.39 19.44 9.43
C PRO A 58 -17.54 18.73 10.49
N LEU A 59 -16.40 19.30 10.90
CA LEU A 59 -15.48 18.68 11.86
C LEU A 59 -16.09 18.39 13.23
N THR A 60 -17.20 19.06 13.53
CA THR A 60 -17.97 18.88 14.79
C THR A 60 -19.10 17.84 14.66
N ALA A 61 -19.27 17.23 13.48
CA ALA A 61 -20.28 16.19 13.30
C ALA A 61 -19.89 14.95 14.11
N GLY A 62 -20.80 14.48 14.95
CA GLY A 62 -20.64 13.19 15.64
C GLY A 62 -20.60 12.07 14.61
N ILE A 63 -19.65 11.16 14.77
CA ILE A 63 -19.57 9.92 14.00
C ILE A 63 -19.89 8.78 14.95
N ASP A 64 -20.93 8.03 14.61
CA ASP A 64 -21.24 6.77 15.26
C ASP A 64 -20.63 5.67 14.41
N ILE A 65 -19.75 4.89 15.01
CA ILE A 65 -19.04 3.79 14.35
C ILE A 65 -19.58 2.50 14.97
N SER A 66 -20.10 1.62 14.13
CA SER A 66 -20.46 0.28 14.59
C SER A 66 -19.19 -0.54 14.82
N ASP A 67 -19.12 -1.25 15.94
CA ASP A 67 -18.00 -2.14 16.28
C ASP A 67 -18.12 -3.51 15.56
N GLU A 68 -19.01 -3.63 14.57
CA GLU A 68 -19.13 -4.83 13.77
C GLU A 68 -17.99 -4.88 12.74
N PHE A 69 -17.00 -5.69 13.01
CA PHE A 69 -16.01 -6.08 12.01
C PHE A 69 -16.64 -7.12 11.06
N PRO A 70 -16.42 -7.00 9.73
CA PRO A 70 -16.86 -8.03 8.82
C PRO A 70 -16.18 -9.36 9.19
N GLU A 71 -16.96 -10.43 9.28
CA GLU A 71 -16.40 -11.77 9.44
C GLU A 71 -15.44 -12.03 8.28
N VAL A 72 -14.18 -12.29 8.60
CA VAL A 72 -13.19 -12.69 7.60
C VAL A 72 -13.53 -14.11 7.18
N GLU A 73 -13.99 -14.29 5.94
CA GLU A 73 -14.23 -15.61 5.39
C GLU A 73 -12.97 -16.47 5.56
N GLN A 74 -13.07 -17.54 6.35
CA GLN A 74 -11.94 -18.41 6.70
C GLN A 74 -11.37 -19.21 5.51
N GLU A 75 -11.99 -19.14 4.34
CA GLU A 75 -11.61 -19.92 3.15
C GLU A 75 -10.92 -19.07 2.06
N TRP A 76 -9.95 -18.25 2.42
CA TRP A 76 -8.98 -17.84 1.42
C TRP A 76 -8.03 -19.03 1.17
N LYS A 77 -8.48 -19.99 0.35
CA LYS A 77 -7.54 -20.93 -0.26
C LYS A 77 -6.53 -20.08 -1.00
N THR A 78 -5.30 -20.13 -0.55
CA THR A 78 -4.16 -19.55 -1.26
C THR A 78 -4.05 -20.30 -2.60
N GLN A 79 -4.92 -19.92 -3.56
CA GLN A 79 -4.64 -20.25 -4.95
C GLN A 79 -3.33 -19.54 -5.21
N VAL A 80 -2.31 -20.31 -5.54
CA VAL A 80 -1.04 -19.76 -6.02
C VAL A 80 -1.42 -18.82 -7.16
N ALA A 81 -1.47 -17.52 -6.84
CA ALA A 81 -1.92 -16.51 -7.79
C ALA A 81 -0.92 -16.55 -8.95
N ASP A 82 -1.41 -16.93 -10.11
CA ASP A 82 -0.59 -16.97 -11.33
C ASP A 82 -0.16 -15.53 -11.62
N ILE A 83 1.14 -15.26 -11.54
CA ILE A 83 1.75 -13.96 -11.83
C ILE A 83 1.29 -13.47 -13.23
N SER A 84 1.02 -14.39 -14.15
CA SER A 84 0.57 -14.08 -15.51
C SER A 84 -0.80 -13.37 -15.55
N ALA A 85 -1.62 -13.50 -14.50
CA ALA A 85 -2.90 -12.83 -14.38
C ALA A 85 -2.77 -11.34 -13.97
N ARG A 86 -1.60 -10.90 -13.51
CA ARG A 86 -1.37 -9.51 -13.14
C ARG A 86 -1.31 -8.59 -14.36
N PRO A 87 -1.96 -7.41 -14.32
CA PRO A 87 -1.89 -6.43 -15.41
C PRO A 87 -0.47 -6.00 -15.76
N GLU A 88 0.42 -5.92 -14.76
CA GLU A 88 1.83 -5.55 -14.92
C GLU A 88 2.58 -6.53 -15.81
N TYR A 89 2.29 -7.83 -15.68
CA TYR A 89 2.85 -8.86 -16.55
C TYR A 89 2.45 -8.64 -18.03
N GLY A 90 1.20 -8.26 -18.25
CA GLY A 90 0.69 -7.89 -19.58
C GLY A 90 1.41 -6.67 -20.17
N ILE A 91 1.70 -5.65 -19.35
CA ILE A 91 2.44 -4.44 -19.75
C ILE A 91 3.87 -4.82 -20.18
N LEU A 92 4.57 -5.62 -19.40
CA LEU A 92 5.94 -6.05 -19.70
C LEU A 92 6.02 -6.83 -21.02
N ASN A 93 5.07 -7.72 -21.29
CA ASN A 93 4.97 -8.43 -22.55
C ASN A 93 4.77 -7.49 -23.74
N LYS A 94 3.95 -6.44 -23.59
CA LYS A 94 3.76 -5.43 -24.63
C LYS A 94 4.99 -4.56 -24.86
N GLN A 95 5.78 -4.28 -23.81
CA GLN A 95 7.06 -3.57 -23.93
C GLN A 95 8.07 -4.38 -24.75
N ILE A 96 8.18 -5.69 -24.54
CA ILE A 96 9.01 -6.56 -25.38
C ILE A 96 8.53 -6.54 -26.83
N ALA A 97 7.22 -6.68 -27.06
CA ALA A 97 6.67 -6.62 -28.41
C ALA A 97 6.98 -5.29 -29.10
N MET A 98 6.92 -4.16 -28.37
CA MET A 98 7.32 -2.85 -28.89
C MET A 98 8.80 -2.82 -29.26
N ALA A 99 9.69 -3.31 -28.40
CA ALA A 99 11.13 -3.37 -28.66
C ALA A 99 11.44 -4.25 -29.90
N GLU A 100 10.73 -5.37 -30.09
CA GLU A 100 10.84 -6.21 -31.28
C GLU A 100 10.42 -5.46 -32.55
N GLN A 101 9.30 -4.71 -32.51
CA GLN A 101 8.89 -3.89 -33.64
C GLN A 101 9.91 -2.76 -33.94
N GLN A 102 10.52 -2.19 -32.89
CA GLN A 102 11.59 -1.19 -33.07
C GLN A 102 12.82 -1.77 -33.80
N VAL A 103 13.19 -3.02 -33.51
CA VAL A 103 14.25 -3.72 -34.26
C VAL A 103 13.84 -3.90 -35.73
N LYS A 104 12.58 -4.29 -36.02
CA LYS A 104 12.08 -4.41 -37.40
C LYS A 104 12.06 -3.05 -38.12
N LEU A 105 11.64 -1.99 -37.41
CA LEU A 105 11.63 -0.64 -37.95
C LEU A 105 13.05 -0.18 -38.35
N ASN A 106 14.04 -0.37 -37.49
CA ASN A 106 15.41 -0.03 -37.78
C ASN A 106 16.00 -0.89 -38.92
N ARG A 107 15.59 -2.17 -39.05
CA ARG A 107 15.96 -3.00 -40.19
C ARG A 107 15.35 -2.50 -41.50
N SER A 108 14.13 -1.97 -41.47
CA SER A 108 13.46 -1.45 -42.66
C SER A 108 14.21 -0.24 -43.26
N GLU A 109 15.01 0.47 -42.45
CA GLU A 109 15.86 1.56 -42.95
C GLU A 109 17.02 1.10 -43.88
N LEU A 110 17.33 -0.20 -43.86
CA LEU A 110 18.29 -0.82 -44.77
C LEU A 110 17.70 -1.16 -46.14
N LEU A 111 16.35 -1.15 -46.24
CA LEU A 111 15.63 -1.52 -47.49
C LEU A 111 15.32 -0.28 -48.36
N PRO A 112 15.11 -0.49 -49.64
CA PRO A 112 14.59 0.57 -50.52
C PRO A 112 13.28 1.12 -50.02
N ARG A 113 13.10 2.44 -50.07
CA ARG A 113 11.83 3.13 -49.73
C ARG A 113 11.14 3.58 -50.98
N VAL A 114 9.89 3.26 -51.12
CA VAL A 114 9.02 3.70 -52.22
C VAL A 114 7.95 4.64 -51.63
N GLY A 115 7.91 5.85 -52.09
CA GLY A 115 6.92 6.84 -51.68
C GLY A 115 6.10 7.32 -52.89
N VAL A 116 4.80 7.44 -52.72
CA VAL A 116 3.90 8.07 -53.70
C VAL A 116 3.36 9.33 -53.06
N LYS A 117 3.48 10.45 -53.76
CA LYS A 117 2.94 11.75 -53.34
C LYS A 117 2.02 12.28 -54.45
N GLY A 118 0.75 12.49 -54.10
CA GLY A 118 -0.19 13.22 -54.94
C GLY A 118 -0.36 14.65 -54.43
N SER A 119 -0.36 15.66 -55.31
CA SER A 119 -0.71 17.03 -54.96
C SER A 119 -1.66 17.60 -55.99
N TYR A 120 -2.61 18.39 -55.54
CA TYR A 120 -3.46 19.23 -56.35
C TYR A 120 -3.21 20.67 -55.93
N ASP A 121 -2.65 21.45 -56.86
CA ASP A 121 -2.32 22.85 -56.65
C ASP A 121 -3.31 23.70 -57.45
N TYR A 122 -4.07 24.55 -56.77
CA TYR A 122 -5.00 25.47 -57.37
C TYR A 122 -4.50 26.90 -57.20
N PHE A 123 -4.18 27.57 -58.30
CA PHE A 123 -3.75 28.96 -58.32
C PHE A 123 -4.92 29.86 -58.81
N HIS A 124 -5.29 30.83 -57.99
CA HIS A 124 -6.30 31.83 -58.35
C HIS A 124 -5.72 33.23 -58.15
N GLY A 125 -5.79 34.04 -59.20
CA GLY A 125 -5.49 35.48 -59.11
C GLY A 125 -4.03 35.90 -59.22
N LEU A 126 -3.16 35.15 -59.89
CA LEU A 126 -1.87 35.67 -60.33
C LEU A 126 -2.08 36.53 -61.61
N GLU A 127 -2.22 37.84 -61.38
CA GLU A 127 -2.30 38.86 -62.49
C GLU A 127 -0.96 39.57 -62.58
N ILE A 128 -0.29 39.49 -63.70
CA ILE A 128 0.87 40.31 -64.05
C ILE A 128 0.53 41.08 -65.29
N ASN A 129 0.51 42.43 -65.22
CA ASN A 129 0.17 43.37 -66.34
C ASN A 129 -1.22 43.14 -66.94
N ASP A 130 -2.31 43.09 -66.16
CA ASP A 130 -3.67 42.85 -66.54
C ASP A 130 -3.95 41.55 -67.34
N GLU A 131 -2.96 40.65 -67.44
CA GLU A 131 -3.20 39.33 -68.03
C GLU A 131 -3.22 38.27 -66.91
N THR A 132 -4.32 37.53 -66.78
CA THR A 132 -4.46 36.39 -65.84
C THR A 132 -3.60 35.23 -66.38
N LEU A 133 -2.39 35.06 -65.74
CA LEU A 133 -1.43 34.09 -66.21
C LEU A 133 -1.76 32.64 -65.85
N MET A 134 -2.61 32.38 -64.90
CA MET A 134 -3.04 31.01 -64.53
C MET A 134 -4.40 30.95 -63.84
N LYS A 135 -5.43 30.44 -64.57
CA LYS A 135 -6.67 29.92 -64.00
C LYS A 135 -6.76 28.42 -64.24
N LYS A 136 -5.88 27.60 -63.64
CA LYS A 136 -6.03 26.14 -63.75
C LYS A 136 -5.46 25.45 -62.51
N GLY A 137 -6.24 24.49 -61.95
CA GLY A 137 -5.72 23.51 -61.03
C GLY A 137 -4.79 22.54 -61.73
N SER A 138 -3.66 22.22 -61.15
CA SER A 138 -2.75 21.19 -61.64
C SER A 138 -2.74 20.01 -60.67
N PHE A 139 -2.88 18.83 -61.21
CA PHE A 139 -2.75 17.60 -60.48
C PHE A 139 -1.39 16.98 -60.81
N SER A 140 -0.61 16.62 -59.79
CA SER A 140 0.68 15.96 -59.96
C SER A 140 0.79 14.73 -59.09
N VAL A 141 1.35 13.66 -59.63
CA VAL A 141 1.71 12.43 -58.90
C VAL A 141 3.19 12.18 -59.07
N PHE A 142 3.86 12.04 -57.92
CA PHE A 142 5.28 11.75 -57.89
C PHE A 142 5.50 10.35 -57.29
N LEU A 143 6.27 9.53 -57.97
CA LEU A 143 6.80 8.28 -57.45
C LEU A 143 8.28 8.51 -57.08
N ASN A 144 8.60 8.34 -55.83
CA ASN A 144 9.97 8.47 -55.33
C ASN A 144 10.47 7.10 -54.84
N VAL A 145 11.58 6.64 -55.39
CA VAL A 145 12.27 5.41 -54.95
C VAL A 145 13.66 5.83 -54.40
N SER A 146 13.86 5.59 -53.11
CA SER A 146 15.11 5.89 -52.39
C SER A 146 15.79 4.59 -52.00
N VAL A 147 16.97 4.35 -52.55
CA VAL A 147 17.82 3.16 -52.22
C VAL A 147 19.05 3.61 -51.43
N PRO A 148 19.16 3.17 -50.16
CA PRO A 148 20.33 3.50 -49.35
C PRO A 148 21.54 2.67 -49.82
N LEU A 149 22.53 3.30 -50.43
CA LEU A 149 23.73 2.60 -50.93
C LEU A 149 24.84 2.50 -49.89
N PHE A 150 25.14 3.58 -49.18
CA PHE A 150 26.25 3.63 -48.23
C PHE A 150 26.02 4.69 -47.12
N HIS A 151 26.19 4.29 -45.84
CA HIS A 151 25.98 5.16 -44.68
C HIS A 151 26.98 4.92 -43.56
N PHE A 152 28.24 4.61 -43.91
CA PHE A 152 29.36 4.44 -42.96
C PHE A 152 29.03 3.57 -41.72
N GLY A 153 28.18 2.56 -41.87
CA GLY A 153 27.78 1.65 -40.79
C GLY A 153 26.73 2.20 -39.82
N GLU A 154 26.28 3.45 -39.93
CA GLU A 154 25.32 4.08 -39.02
C GLU A 154 24.04 3.25 -38.87
N ARG A 155 23.40 2.85 -39.97
CA ARG A 155 22.14 2.08 -39.92
C ARG A 155 22.34 0.69 -39.34
N MET A 156 23.45 0.03 -39.61
CA MET A 156 23.77 -1.26 -39.00
C MET A 156 23.96 -1.14 -37.50
N ASN A 157 24.62 -0.06 -37.03
CA ASN A 157 24.80 0.21 -35.62
C ASN A 157 23.44 0.55 -34.92
N LYS A 158 22.49 1.24 -35.59
CA LYS A 158 21.12 1.45 -35.10
C LYS A 158 20.41 0.11 -34.90
N VAL A 159 20.50 -0.83 -35.82
CA VAL A 159 19.92 -2.17 -35.66
C VAL A 159 20.57 -2.92 -34.51
N ARG A 160 21.90 -2.83 -34.35
CA ARG A 160 22.61 -3.48 -33.23
C ARG A 160 22.19 -2.86 -31.89
N SER A 161 22.09 -1.54 -31.80
CA SER A 161 21.63 -0.83 -30.60
C SER A 161 20.19 -1.23 -30.23
N ALA A 162 19.28 -1.31 -31.23
CA ALA A 162 17.92 -1.75 -30.99
C ALA A 162 17.81 -3.20 -30.50
N LYS A 163 18.69 -4.10 -30.97
CA LYS A 163 18.77 -5.47 -30.48
C LYS A 163 19.25 -5.53 -29.03
N VAL A 164 20.26 -4.75 -28.67
CA VAL A 164 20.74 -4.64 -27.29
C VAL A 164 19.63 -4.10 -26.38
N LYS A 165 18.87 -3.11 -26.86
CA LYS A 165 17.71 -2.58 -26.10
C LYS A 165 16.60 -3.61 -25.91
N LEU A 166 16.33 -4.45 -26.93
CA LEU A 166 15.40 -5.56 -26.80
C LEU A 166 15.87 -6.55 -25.73
N GLU A 167 17.16 -6.91 -25.73
CA GLU A 167 17.72 -7.83 -24.72
C GLU A 167 17.64 -7.20 -23.31
N GLN A 168 17.97 -5.92 -23.18
CA GLN A 168 17.76 -5.19 -21.92
C GLN A 168 16.30 -5.27 -21.45
N THR A 169 15.34 -5.05 -22.34
CA THR A 169 13.90 -5.11 -21.98
C THR A 169 13.48 -6.52 -21.52
N ARG A 170 14.08 -7.58 -22.09
CA ARG A 170 13.83 -8.95 -21.65
C ARG A 170 14.38 -9.22 -20.25
N LEU A 171 15.59 -8.76 -19.96
CA LEU A 171 16.19 -8.87 -18.63
C LEU A 171 15.40 -8.03 -17.59
N GLU A 172 14.90 -6.86 -17.99
CA GLU A 172 14.02 -6.04 -17.15
C GLU A 172 12.71 -6.77 -16.82
N GLN A 173 12.12 -7.51 -17.79
CA GLN A 173 10.95 -8.35 -17.55
C GLN A 173 11.26 -9.50 -16.59
N GLU A 174 12.37 -10.20 -16.79
CA GLU A 174 12.78 -11.31 -15.91
C GLU A 174 12.95 -10.83 -14.46
N ASN A 175 13.67 -9.74 -14.25
CA ASN A 175 13.84 -9.11 -12.93
C ASN A 175 12.50 -8.66 -12.32
N ALA A 176 11.59 -8.12 -13.14
CA ALA A 176 10.27 -7.73 -12.67
C ALA A 176 9.40 -8.94 -12.27
N ASN A 177 9.51 -10.06 -13.01
CA ASN A 177 8.82 -11.31 -12.67
C ASN A 177 9.33 -11.88 -11.34
N GLU A 178 10.65 -11.88 -11.12
CA GLU A 178 11.23 -12.30 -9.84
C GLU A 178 10.75 -11.44 -8.68
N LYS A 179 10.71 -10.10 -8.86
CA LYS A 179 10.19 -9.18 -7.85
C LYS A 179 8.72 -9.42 -7.54
N MET A 180 7.88 -9.63 -8.57
CA MET A 180 6.46 -9.95 -8.37
C MET A 180 6.27 -11.27 -7.60
N LEU A 181 7.13 -12.27 -7.83
CA LEU A 181 7.10 -13.52 -7.09
C LEU A 181 7.51 -13.33 -5.62
N LEU A 182 8.55 -12.52 -5.37
CA LEU A 182 8.96 -12.16 -4.01
C LEU A 182 7.86 -11.42 -3.26
N GLU A 183 7.22 -10.43 -3.90
CA GLU A 183 6.09 -9.68 -3.32
C GLU A 183 4.93 -10.62 -2.96
N LEU A 184 4.59 -11.55 -3.87
CA LEU A 184 3.53 -12.52 -3.62
C LEU A 184 3.86 -13.42 -2.42
N THR A 185 5.09 -13.94 -2.38
CA THR A 185 5.56 -14.78 -1.27
C THR A 185 5.52 -14.02 0.06
N GLN A 186 6.01 -12.78 0.07
CA GLN A 186 5.96 -11.94 1.25
C GLN A 186 4.53 -11.66 1.71
N ALA A 187 3.63 -11.31 0.79
CA ALA A 187 2.23 -11.07 1.11
C ALA A 187 1.53 -12.32 1.68
N THR A 188 1.85 -13.50 1.13
CA THR A 188 1.33 -14.78 1.65
C THR A 188 1.84 -15.06 3.06
N ASN A 189 3.15 -14.90 3.29
CA ASN A 189 3.73 -15.09 4.62
C ASN A 189 3.15 -14.11 5.63
N ASN A 190 3.02 -12.82 5.28
CA ASN A 190 2.42 -11.81 6.15
C ASN A 190 0.96 -12.15 6.52
N LEU A 191 0.20 -12.72 5.57
CA LEU A 191 -1.17 -13.16 5.83
C LEU A 191 -1.21 -14.33 6.82
N ASP A 192 -0.33 -15.32 6.64
CA ASP A 192 -0.25 -16.48 7.54
C ASP A 192 0.22 -16.06 8.95
N GLU A 193 1.19 -15.14 9.03
CA GLU A 193 1.65 -14.55 10.29
C GLU A 193 0.51 -13.78 10.99
N ALA A 194 -0.22 -12.92 10.27
CA ALA A 194 -1.33 -12.17 10.85
C ALA A 194 -2.46 -13.06 11.36
N ARG A 195 -2.75 -14.17 10.67
CA ARG A 195 -3.74 -15.16 11.14
C ARG A 195 -3.30 -15.81 12.45
N LEU A 196 -2.04 -16.22 12.52
CA LEU A 196 -1.49 -16.81 13.73
C LEU A 196 -1.46 -15.80 14.88
N GLU A 197 -1.11 -14.55 14.60
CA GLU A 197 -1.11 -13.45 15.58
C GLU A 197 -2.52 -13.21 16.14
N CYS A 198 -3.54 -13.19 15.29
CA CYS A 198 -4.94 -13.06 15.70
C CYS A 198 -5.35 -14.21 16.65
N GLU A 199 -5.07 -15.46 16.28
CA GLU A 199 -5.37 -16.64 17.10
C GLU A 199 -4.63 -16.62 18.45
N LEU A 200 -3.34 -16.26 18.44
CA LEU A 200 -2.52 -16.19 19.64
C LEU A 200 -2.91 -15.02 20.55
N SER A 201 -3.32 -13.87 19.97
CA SER A 201 -3.77 -12.71 20.76
C SER A 201 -5.06 -13.02 21.53
N GLU A 202 -6.00 -13.75 20.92
CA GLU A 202 -7.22 -14.18 21.59
C GLU A 202 -6.93 -15.10 22.78
N ARG A 203 -6.09 -16.11 22.56
CA ARG A 203 -5.70 -17.04 23.63
C ARG A 203 -4.93 -16.33 24.75
N SER A 204 -4.06 -15.38 24.38
CA SER A 204 -3.28 -14.59 25.35
C SER A 204 -4.18 -13.71 26.20
N LEU A 205 -5.23 -13.12 25.60
CA LEU A 205 -6.20 -12.33 26.36
C LEU A 205 -6.98 -13.19 27.34
N GLU A 206 -7.47 -14.36 26.91
CA GLU A 206 -8.18 -15.29 27.81
C GLU A 206 -7.32 -15.71 29.01
N GLN A 207 -6.05 -16.04 28.75
CA GLN A 207 -5.10 -16.40 29.83
C GLN A 207 -4.80 -15.23 30.75
N ALA A 208 -4.64 -14.02 30.21
CA ALA A 208 -4.37 -12.83 31.01
C ALA A 208 -5.59 -12.40 31.84
N GLU A 209 -6.81 -12.58 31.35
CA GLU A 209 -8.05 -12.35 32.11
C GLU A 209 -8.19 -13.31 33.31
N GLU A 210 -7.94 -14.59 33.09
CA GLU A 210 -7.99 -15.57 34.19
C GLU A 210 -6.86 -15.32 35.21
N ASN A 211 -5.64 -14.99 34.74
CA ASN A 211 -4.54 -14.62 35.63
C ASN A 211 -4.90 -13.40 36.49
N MET A 212 -5.42 -12.33 35.89
CA MET A 212 -5.84 -11.13 36.62
C MET A 212 -6.92 -11.45 37.68
N LYS A 213 -7.88 -12.31 37.33
CA LYS A 213 -8.96 -12.74 38.23
C LYS A 213 -8.45 -13.57 39.38
N VAL A 214 -7.52 -14.50 39.14
CA VAL A 214 -6.89 -15.34 40.19
C VAL A 214 -6.04 -14.48 41.12
N SER A 215 -5.16 -13.63 40.54
CA SER A 215 -4.31 -12.74 41.30
C SER A 215 -5.11 -11.75 42.16
N GLY A 216 -6.22 -11.22 41.63
CA GLY A 216 -7.13 -10.36 42.40
C GLY A 216 -7.69 -11.05 43.65
N LYS A 217 -8.13 -12.31 43.53
CA LYS A 217 -8.62 -13.10 44.68
C LYS A 217 -7.51 -13.41 45.68
N GLN A 218 -6.32 -13.76 45.20
CA GLN A 218 -5.18 -14.06 46.04
C GLN A 218 -4.70 -12.83 46.82
N TYR A 219 -4.74 -11.65 46.16
CA TYR A 219 -4.47 -10.37 46.81
C TYR A 219 -5.50 -10.04 47.91
N GLU A 220 -6.79 -10.26 47.66
CA GLU A 220 -7.85 -10.03 48.63
C GLU A 220 -7.70 -10.89 49.93
N VAL A 221 -7.27 -12.15 49.77
CA VAL A 221 -7.03 -13.06 50.92
C VAL A 221 -5.62 -12.95 51.50
N GLY A 222 -4.78 -12.07 50.94
CA GLY A 222 -3.43 -11.79 51.43
C GLY A 222 -2.38 -12.83 51.04
N LEU A 223 -2.62 -13.67 50.05
CA LEU A 223 -1.70 -14.66 49.52
C LEU A 223 -0.75 -14.07 48.44
N GLU A 224 -1.12 -12.98 47.82
CA GLU A 224 -0.28 -12.25 46.88
C GLU A 224 -0.02 -10.81 47.33
N THR A 225 1.04 -10.21 46.78
CA THR A 225 1.37 -8.81 47.03
C THR A 225 0.59 -7.89 46.10
N LEU A 226 0.46 -6.60 46.48
CA LEU A 226 -0.11 -5.59 45.60
C LEU A 226 0.66 -5.48 44.28
N SER A 227 1.97 -5.66 44.29
CA SER A 227 2.82 -5.58 43.10
C SER A 227 2.49 -6.68 42.10
N ASP A 228 2.29 -7.91 42.54
CA ASP A 228 1.93 -9.05 41.68
C ASP A 228 0.54 -8.84 41.05
N TYR A 229 -0.42 -8.36 41.84
CA TYR A 229 -1.76 -8.02 41.29
C TYR A 229 -1.71 -6.88 40.25
N LEU A 230 -0.90 -5.83 40.50
CA LEU A 230 -0.75 -4.73 39.48
C LEU A 230 -0.02 -5.22 38.24
N GLU A 231 0.91 -6.18 38.35
CA GLU A 231 1.59 -6.81 37.23
C GLU A 231 0.60 -7.64 36.37
N ALA A 232 -0.22 -8.46 37.02
CA ALA A 232 -1.29 -9.20 36.35
C ALA A 232 -2.26 -8.28 35.60
N GLN A 233 -2.58 -7.10 36.17
CA GLN A 233 -3.39 -6.08 35.52
C GLN A 233 -2.71 -5.47 34.29
N VAL A 234 -1.40 -5.20 34.37
CA VAL A 234 -0.62 -4.70 33.22
C VAL A 234 -0.57 -5.73 32.10
N MET A 235 -0.36 -7.02 32.43
CA MET A 235 -0.38 -8.12 31.45
C MET A 235 -1.73 -8.22 30.75
N TRP A 236 -2.83 -8.10 31.48
CA TRP A 236 -4.17 -8.08 30.88
C TRP A 236 -4.37 -6.89 29.97
N GLN A 237 -3.99 -5.68 30.37
CA GLN A 237 -4.10 -4.49 29.54
C GLN A 237 -3.30 -4.64 28.23
N GLN A 238 -2.10 -5.20 28.31
CA GLN A 238 -1.23 -5.42 27.16
C GLN A 238 -1.81 -6.46 26.20
N ALA A 239 -2.32 -7.58 26.72
CA ALA A 239 -2.98 -8.61 25.92
C ALA A 239 -4.24 -8.07 25.24
N TYR A 240 -5.03 -7.25 25.95
CA TYR A 240 -6.20 -6.60 25.38
C TYR A 240 -5.84 -5.63 24.23
N GLN A 241 -4.79 -4.83 24.43
CA GLN A 241 -4.29 -3.91 23.40
C GLN A 241 -3.82 -4.68 22.16
N THR A 242 -3.03 -5.74 22.35
CA THR A 242 -2.54 -6.58 21.22
C THR A 242 -3.69 -7.22 20.44
N LYS A 243 -4.80 -7.56 21.10
CA LYS A 243 -5.99 -8.09 20.39
C LYS A 243 -6.68 -7.03 19.54
N VAL A 244 -6.66 -5.76 19.97
CA VAL A 244 -7.34 -4.65 19.28
C VAL A 244 -6.49 -4.11 18.12
N ASP A 245 -5.16 -4.11 18.25
CA ASP A 245 -4.20 -3.67 17.23
C ASP A 245 -4.11 -4.67 16.05
#